data_2db2e97966e9595688d46b4aadbd1cc2
#
_entry.id   2db2e97966e9595688d46b4aadbd1cc2
#
_cell.length_a   1.000
_cell.length_b   1.000
_cell.length_c   1.000
_cell.angle_alpha   90.00
_cell.angle_beta   90.00
_cell.angle_gamma   90.00
#
_symmetry.space_group_name_H-M   'P 1'
#
loop_
_entity.id
_entity.type
_entity.pdbx_description
1 polymer ?
#
loop_
_entity_poly.entity_id
_entity_poly.type
_entity_poly.pdbx_seq_one_letter_code
_entity_poly.pdbx_strand_id
1 'polypeptide(L)'
;MYEAYREYFAFMEQLGKTLDQLTELAKEKTAAVRRDDLLAVDSCMKQEQALGLSLRSMDKKRDALLAGMGLENVTLSGLAQQCPEEIRYEAKQAADRLRERYELYRSASDVARTTLEVNLHQIEKMIADSAAGAPGGGTIADIRA
;
A
#
# COMPACT_ATOMS: atom_id res chain seq x y z
N MET A 1 20.19 5.53 26.35
CA MET A 1 18.99 5.83 27.14
C MET A 1 17.69 5.67 26.32
N TYR A 2 17.63 6.14 25.09
CA TYR A 2 16.41 6.05 24.28
C TYR A 2 16.55 5.05 23.12
N GLU A 3 17.31 3.99 23.29
CA GLU A 3 17.63 3.04 22.22
C GLU A 3 16.39 2.35 21.64
N ALA A 4 15.45 1.93 22.49
CA ALA A 4 14.22 1.27 22.06
C ALA A 4 13.36 2.19 21.20
N TYR A 5 13.28 3.45 21.57
CA TYR A 5 12.53 4.45 20.78
C TYR A 5 13.19 4.70 19.44
N ARG A 6 14.51 4.85 19.41
CA ARG A 6 15.25 5.06 18.16
C ARG A 6 15.18 3.84 17.24
N GLU A 7 15.21 2.65 17.81
CA GLU A 7 14.99 1.42 17.06
C GLU A 7 13.60 1.43 16.41
N TYR A 8 12.59 1.85 17.15
CA TYR A 8 11.24 1.98 16.61
C TYR A 8 11.16 3.03 15.50
N PHE A 9 11.82 4.17 15.65
CA PHE A 9 11.86 5.19 14.59
C PHE A 9 12.56 4.69 13.34
N ALA A 10 13.65 3.94 13.49
CA ALA A 10 14.32 3.28 12.37
C ALA A 10 13.41 2.26 11.68
N PHE A 11 12.65 1.51 12.46
CA PHE A 11 11.64 0.60 11.94
C PHE A 11 10.55 1.34 11.14
N MET A 12 10.07 2.47 11.65
CA MET A 12 9.11 3.31 10.94
C MET A 12 9.66 3.79 9.59
N GLU A 13 10.95 4.10 9.52
CA GLU A 13 11.61 4.48 8.27
C GLU A 13 11.63 3.31 7.28
N GLN A 14 11.90 2.09 7.73
CA GLN A 14 11.84 0.89 6.89
C GLN A 14 10.42 0.62 6.39
N LEU A 15 9.44 0.78 7.26
CA LEU A 15 8.03 0.66 6.89
C LEU A 15 7.67 1.69 5.81
N GLY A 16 8.13 2.92 5.98
CA GLY A 16 7.95 3.99 5.01
C GLY A 16 8.55 3.67 3.64
N LYS A 17 9.73 3.07 3.61
CA LYS A 17 10.37 2.63 2.35
C LYS A 17 9.56 1.56 1.64
N THR A 18 8.96 0.64 2.38
CA THR A 18 8.07 -0.38 1.81
C THR A 18 6.83 0.28 1.21
N LEU A 19 6.26 1.27 1.89
CA LEU A 19 5.15 2.05 1.35
C LEU A 19 5.54 2.80 0.07
N ASP A 20 6.75 3.35 0.02
CA ASP A 20 7.26 4.02 -1.19
C ASP A 20 7.35 3.04 -2.37
N GLN A 21 7.84 1.82 -2.13
CA GLN A 21 7.89 0.78 -3.15
C GLN A 21 6.50 0.42 -3.66
N LEU A 22 5.54 0.26 -2.75
CA LEU A 22 4.14 0.00 -3.12
C LEU A 22 3.53 1.16 -3.90
N THR A 23 3.88 2.39 -3.55
CA THR A 23 3.44 3.59 -4.28
C THR A 23 3.93 3.56 -5.73
N GLU A 24 5.21 3.25 -5.93
CA GLU A 24 5.79 3.15 -7.28
C GLU A 24 5.15 2.01 -8.09
N LEU A 25 4.88 0.87 -7.45
CA LEU A 25 4.18 -0.25 -8.09
C LEU A 25 2.75 0.12 -8.50
N ALA A 26 2.04 0.84 -7.65
CA ALA A 26 0.69 1.31 -7.96
C ALA A 26 0.69 2.26 -9.16
N LYS A 27 1.66 3.18 -9.23
CA LYS A 27 1.83 4.08 -10.37
C LYS A 27 2.17 3.33 -11.65
N GLU A 28 3.08 2.36 -11.59
CA GLU A 28 3.45 1.54 -12.74
C GLU A 28 2.26 0.69 -13.20
N LYS A 29 1.50 0.14 -12.27
CA LYS A 29 0.29 -0.62 -12.61
C LYS A 29 -0.73 0.26 -13.35
N THR A 30 -0.95 1.48 -12.88
CA THR A 30 -1.82 2.45 -13.55
C THR A 30 -1.35 2.72 -14.98
N ALA A 31 -0.06 2.98 -15.16
CA ALA A 31 0.53 3.22 -16.49
C ALA A 31 0.39 1.99 -17.39
N ALA A 32 0.62 0.80 -16.84
CA ALA A 32 0.52 -0.45 -17.57
C ALA A 32 -0.93 -0.71 -18.04
N VAL A 33 -1.91 -0.45 -17.17
CA VAL A 33 -3.34 -0.59 -17.54
C VAL A 33 -3.68 0.36 -18.68
N ARG A 34 -3.21 1.60 -18.62
CA ARG A 34 -3.49 2.61 -19.65
C ARG A 34 -2.91 2.28 -21.02
N ARG A 35 -1.78 1.55 -21.05
CA ARG A 35 -1.16 1.12 -22.31
C ARG A 35 -1.50 -0.32 -22.71
N ASP A 36 -2.46 -0.93 -22.02
CA ASP A 36 -2.92 -2.30 -22.24
C ASP A 36 -1.80 -3.34 -22.15
N ASP A 37 -0.82 -3.12 -21.29
CA ASP A 37 0.29 -4.02 -21.04
C ASP A 37 -0.06 -4.99 -19.91
N LEU A 38 -0.73 -6.08 -20.27
CA LEU A 38 -1.24 -7.06 -19.30
C LEU A 38 -0.12 -7.78 -18.55
N LEU A 39 1.02 -8.02 -19.21
CA LEU A 39 2.16 -8.68 -18.55
C LEU A 39 2.75 -7.78 -17.46
N ALA A 40 2.85 -6.48 -17.74
CA ALA A 40 3.33 -5.52 -16.76
C ALA A 40 2.34 -5.38 -15.58
N VAL A 41 1.04 -5.39 -15.84
CA VAL A 41 0.01 -5.38 -14.79
C VAL A 41 0.16 -6.60 -13.89
N ASP A 42 0.28 -7.79 -14.47
CA ASP A 42 0.45 -9.04 -13.72
C ASP A 42 1.72 -9.02 -12.87
N SER A 43 2.84 -8.54 -13.44
CA SER A 43 4.10 -8.40 -12.71
C SER A 43 3.96 -7.45 -11.51
N CYS A 44 3.32 -6.30 -11.69
CA CYS A 44 3.05 -5.36 -10.60
C CYS A 44 2.22 -6.00 -9.50
N MET A 45 1.17 -6.73 -9.86
CA MET A 45 0.29 -7.38 -8.88
C MET A 45 1.03 -8.44 -8.07
N LYS A 46 1.90 -9.22 -8.70
CA LYS A 46 2.72 -10.21 -8.00
C LYS A 46 3.69 -9.56 -7.02
N GLN A 47 4.33 -8.47 -7.43
CA GLN A 47 5.22 -7.71 -6.55
C GLN A 47 4.45 -7.05 -5.40
N GLU A 48 3.26 -6.53 -5.65
CA GLU A 48 2.38 -5.99 -4.61
C GLU A 48 2.00 -7.06 -3.58
N GLN A 49 1.71 -8.28 -4.02
CA GLN A 49 1.39 -9.39 -3.12
C GLN A 49 2.58 -9.73 -2.22
N ALA A 50 3.79 -9.79 -2.77
CA ALA A 50 5.00 -10.07 -2.01
C ALA A 50 5.25 -8.97 -0.95
N LEU A 51 5.11 -7.70 -1.33
CA LEU A 51 5.27 -6.58 -0.39
C LEU A 51 4.14 -6.54 0.64
N GLY A 52 2.93 -6.97 0.27
CA GLY A 52 1.81 -7.09 1.19
C GLY A 52 2.09 -8.08 2.31
N LEU A 53 2.74 -9.21 2.00
CA LEU A 53 3.19 -10.17 3.00
C LEU A 53 4.26 -9.57 3.91
N SER A 54 5.19 -8.80 3.35
CA SER A 54 6.18 -8.06 4.14
C SER A 54 5.52 -7.06 5.10
N LEU A 55 4.49 -6.35 4.65
CA LEU A 55 3.74 -5.42 5.50
C LEU A 55 3.08 -6.13 6.68
N ARG A 56 2.50 -7.30 6.47
CA ARG A 56 1.90 -8.09 7.55
C ARG A 56 2.93 -8.49 8.59
N SER A 57 4.10 -8.90 8.15
CA SER A 57 5.22 -9.23 9.03
C SER A 57 5.67 -7.99 9.80
N MET A 58 5.75 -6.84 9.14
CA MET A 58 6.10 -5.57 9.76
C MET A 58 5.06 -5.11 10.78
N ASP A 59 3.76 -5.33 10.53
CA ASP A 59 2.71 -5.01 11.49
C ASP A 59 2.89 -5.77 12.80
N LYS A 60 3.22 -7.05 12.72
CA LYS A 60 3.52 -7.87 13.90
C LYS A 60 4.74 -7.35 14.63
N LYS A 61 5.79 -6.99 13.90
CA LYS A 61 7.01 -6.42 14.50
C LYS A 61 6.72 -5.10 15.17
N ARG A 62 5.89 -4.25 14.55
CA ARG A 62 5.47 -2.98 15.14
C ARG A 62 4.79 -3.19 16.48
N ASP A 63 3.82 -4.10 16.51
CA ASP A 63 3.09 -4.40 17.76
C ASP A 63 4.03 -4.90 18.85
N ALA A 64 4.99 -5.77 18.51
CA ALA A 64 5.98 -6.28 19.44
C ALA A 64 6.91 -5.17 19.97
N LEU A 65 7.37 -4.27 19.10
CA LEU A 65 8.22 -3.15 19.50
C LEU A 65 7.47 -2.18 20.43
N LEU A 66 6.23 -1.87 20.10
CA LEU A 66 5.40 -0.99 20.93
C LEU A 66 5.10 -1.62 22.30
N ALA A 67 4.76 -2.91 22.31
CA ALA A 67 4.53 -3.64 23.55
C ALA A 67 5.78 -3.63 24.44
N GLY A 68 6.96 -3.83 23.84
CA GLY A 68 8.23 -3.80 24.56
C GLY A 68 8.56 -2.44 25.19
N MET A 69 7.97 -1.37 24.70
CA MET A 69 8.11 -0.01 25.24
C MET A 69 6.97 0.40 26.16
N GLY A 70 6.00 -0.49 26.40
CA GLY A 70 4.80 -0.14 27.18
C GLY A 70 3.84 0.78 26.43
N LEU A 71 3.91 0.84 25.12
CA LEU A 71 3.09 1.72 24.26
C LEU A 71 2.07 0.93 23.45
N GLU A 72 1.50 -0.12 24.00
CA GLU A 72 0.49 -0.93 23.32
C GLU A 72 -0.68 -0.05 22.84
N ASN A 73 -1.10 -0.30 21.59
CA ASN A 73 -2.23 0.40 20.97
C ASN A 73 -2.04 1.92 20.80
N VAL A 74 -0.80 2.41 20.87
CA VAL A 74 -0.52 3.82 20.59
C VAL A 74 -0.76 4.09 19.11
N THR A 75 -1.51 5.14 18.82
CA THR A 75 -1.75 5.61 17.46
C THR A 75 -0.54 6.39 16.96
N LEU A 76 -0.43 6.51 15.63
CA LEU A 76 0.62 7.31 15.01
C LEU A 76 0.56 8.77 15.48
N SER A 77 -0.65 9.32 15.61
CA SER A 77 -0.86 10.69 16.12
C SER A 77 -0.51 10.83 17.60
N GLY A 78 -0.65 9.77 18.38
CA GLY A 78 -0.38 9.79 19.82
C GLY A 78 1.06 9.47 20.20
N LEU A 79 1.87 9.01 19.25
CA LEU A 79 3.23 8.53 19.52
C LEU A 79 4.10 9.59 20.19
N ALA A 80 4.13 10.81 19.65
CA ALA A 80 4.97 11.89 20.15
C ALA A 80 4.63 12.25 21.60
N GLN A 81 3.33 12.24 21.94
CA GLN A 81 2.86 12.57 23.29
C GLN A 81 3.24 11.52 24.33
N GLN A 82 3.41 10.26 23.88
CA GLN A 82 3.79 9.14 24.74
C GLN A 82 5.30 8.98 24.88
N CYS A 83 6.07 9.70 24.07
CA CYS A 83 7.54 9.65 24.14
C CYS A 83 8.08 10.61 25.19
N PRO A 84 9.28 10.31 25.76
CA PRO A 84 10.00 11.27 26.56
C PRO A 84 10.20 12.60 25.83
N GLU A 85 10.17 13.70 26.57
CA GLU A 85 10.22 15.04 26.00
C GLU A 85 11.42 15.27 25.10
N GLU A 86 12.58 14.71 25.46
CA GLU A 86 13.85 14.89 24.77
C GLU A 86 13.85 14.32 23.34
N ILE A 87 13.00 13.33 23.07
CA ILE A 87 12.90 12.69 21.75
C ILE A 87 11.55 12.93 21.09
N ARG A 88 10.72 13.76 21.67
CA ARG A 88 9.36 14.02 21.16
C ARG A 88 9.38 14.62 19.75
N TYR A 89 10.33 15.49 19.47
CA TYR A 89 10.50 16.05 18.13
C TYR A 89 10.84 14.97 17.10
N GLU A 90 11.78 14.08 17.41
CA GLU A 90 12.13 12.96 16.55
C GLU A 90 10.93 12.04 16.30
N ALA A 91 10.15 11.76 17.34
CA ALA A 91 8.94 10.94 17.25
C ALA A 91 7.91 11.58 16.33
N LYS A 92 7.70 12.88 16.46
CA LYS A 92 6.77 13.63 15.61
C LYS A 92 7.20 13.61 14.15
N GLN A 93 8.50 13.83 13.90
CA GLN A 93 9.05 13.78 12.55
C GLN A 93 8.86 12.40 11.91
N ALA A 94 9.14 11.34 12.67
CA ALA A 94 8.97 9.97 12.19
C ALA A 94 7.50 9.66 11.87
N ALA A 95 6.59 10.07 12.75
CA ALA A 95 5.16 9.87 12.57
C ALA A 95 4.61 10.64 11.36
N ASP A 96 5.00 11.90 11.22
CA ASP A 96 4.55 12.75 10.12
C ASP A 96 5.02 12.22 8.77
N ARG A 97 6.29 11.77 8.69
CA ARG A 97 6.84 11.18 7.45
C ARG A 97 6.13 9.89 7.08
N LEU A 98 5.87 9.03 8.05
CA LEU A 98 5.18 7.77 7.80
C LEU A 98 3.74 8.01 7.33
N ARG A 99 3.05 8.94 7.97
CA ARG A 99 1.68 9.33 7.56
C ARG A 99 1.65 9.85 6.14
N GLU A 100 2.57 10.73 5.78
CA GLU A 100 2.66 11.29 4.44
C GLU A 100 2.89 10.20 3.38
N ARG A 101 3.80 9.27 3.65
CA ARG A 101 4.07 8.13 2.75
C ARG A 101 2.85 7.22 2.62
N TYR A 102 2.14 6.99 3.71
CA TYR A 102 0.92 6.19 3.70
C TYR A 102 -0.17 6.87 2.85
N GLU A 103 -0.34 8.17 2.97
CA GLU A 103 -1.32 8.93 2.18
C GLU A 103 -0.98 8.90 0.68
N LEU A 104 0.30 9.04 0.33
CA LEU A 104 0.76 8.91 -1.05
C LEU A 104 0.48 7.52 -1.62
N TYR A 105 0.76 6.49 -0.85
CA TYR A 105 0.45 5.11 -1.24
C TYR A 105 -1.04 4.92 -1.44
N ARG A 106 -1.86 5.35 -0.49
CA ARG A 106 -3.31 5.22 -0.56
C ARG A 106 -3.86 5.91 -1.80
N SER A 107 -3.41 7.13 -2.08
CA SER A 107 -3.82 7.88 -3.27
C SER A 107 -3.45 7.15 -4.56
N ALA A 108 -2.21 6.68 -4.67
CA ALA A 108 -1.74 5.95 -5.86
C ALA A 108 -2.49 4.62 -6.05
N SER A 109 -2.76 3.92 -4.94
CA SER A 109 -3.50 2.66 -4.94
C SER A 109 -4.96 2.87 -5.39
N ASP A 110 -5.60 3.94 -4.91
CA ASP A 110 -6.97 4.28 -5.31
C ASP A 110 -7.05 4.60 -6.80
N VAL A 111 -6.09 5.36 -7.33
CA VAL A 111 -6.01 5.68 -8.76
C VAL A 111 -5.83 4.40 -9.59
N ALA A 112 -4.93 3.51 -9.16
CA ALA A 112 -4.69 2.25 -9.86
C ALA A 112 -5.95 1.38 -9.89
N ARG A 113 -6.65 1.27 -8.77
CA ARG A 113 -7.88 0.49 -8.67
C ARG A 113 -8.96 1.07 -9.58
N THR A 114 -9.18 2.38 -9.53
CA THR A 114 -10.18 3.05 -10.37
C THR A 114 -9.85 2.89 -11.85
N THR A 115 -8.59 3.05 -12.23
CA THR A 115 -8.13 2.88 -13.61
C THR A 115 -8.39 1.46 -14.11
N LEU A 116 -8.10 0.46 -13.27
CA LEU A 116 -8.34 -0.94 -13.61
C LEU A 116 -9.84 -1.23 -13.77
N GLU A 117 -10.66 -0.72 -12.87
CA GLU A 117 -12.13 -0.90 -12.91
C GLU A 117 -12.72 -0.27 -14.18
N VAL A 118 -12.30 0.93 -14.53
CA VAL A 118 -12.77 1.63 -15.74
C VAL A 118 -12.33 0.85 -16.98
N ASN A 119 -11.09 0.39 -17.04
CA ASN A 119 -10.56 -0.41 -18.14
C ASN A 119 -11.34 -1.72 -18.32
N LEU A 120 -11.59 -2.42 -17.20
CA LEU A 120 -12.37 -3.65 -17.20
C LEU A 120 -13.79 -3.42 -17.70
N HIS A 121 -14.43 -2.35 -17.24
CA HIS A 121 -15.78 -1.98 -17.68
C HIS A 121 -15.83 -1.72 -19.18
N GLN A 122 -14.84 -1.01 -19.74
CA GLN A 122 -14.74 -0.77 -21.18
C GLN A 122 -14.58 -2.06 -21.96
N ILE A 123 -13.76 -3.00 -21.47
CA ILE A 123 -13.57 -4.31 -22.08
C ILE A 123 -14.86 -5.11 -22.07
N GLU A 124 -15.56 -5.14 -20.93
CA GLU A 124 -16.86 -5.81 -20.81
C GLU A 124 -17.88 -5.25 -21.79
N LYS A 125 -17.91 -3.93 -21.94
CA LYS A 125 -18.80 -3.25 -22.87
C LYS A 125 -18.48 -3.60 -24.32
N MET A 126 -17.20 -3.61 -24.69
CA MET A 126 -16.76 -3.99 -26.04
C MET A 126 -17.12 -5.43 -26.37
N ILE A 127 -16.99 -6.34 -25.40
CA ILE A 127 -17.38 -7.74 -25.56
C ILE A 127 -18.89 -7.85 -25.73
N ALA A 128 -19.67 -7.14 -24.93
CA ALA A 128 -21.14 -7.12 -25.04
C ALA A 128 -21.58 -6.60 -26.41
N ASP A 129 -20.98 -5.53 -26.92
CA ASP A 129 -21.27 -4.93 -28.21
C ASP A 129 -20.88 -5.89 -29.35
N SER A 130 -19.75 -6.59 -29.22
CA SER A 130 -19.28 -7.60 -30.19
C SER A 130 -20.14 -8.86 -30.16
N ALA A 131 -20.64 -9.22 -28.97
CA ALA A 131 -21.41 -10.44 -28.73
C ALA A 131 -22.90 -10.26 -29.01
N ALA A 132 -23.35 -9.08 -29.45
CA ALA A 132 -24.75 -8.84 -29.79
C ALA A 132 -25.29 -9.78 -30.90
N GLY A 133 -24.49 -10.75 -31.30
CA GLY A 133 -24.88 -11.79 -32.26
C GLY A 133 -24.13 -13.12 -32.06
N ALA A 134 -23.31 -13.29 -31.01
CA ALA A 134 -22.51 -14.51 -30.80
C ALA A 134 -22.87 -15.15 -29.45
N PRO A 135 -23.13 -16.46 -29.39
CA PRO A 135 -23.37 -17.15 -28.14
C PRO A 135 -22.08 -17.37 -27.36
N GLY A 136 -22.13 -17.20 -26.06
CA GLY A 136 -21.09 -17.64 -25.14
C GLY A 136 -20.00 -16.64 -24.82
N GLY A 137 -20.34 -15.55 -24.20
CA GLY A 137 -19.36 -14.65 -23.59
C GLY A 137 -18.71 -15.31 -22.41
N GLY A 138 -17.39 -15.57 -22.46
CA GLY A 138 -16.64 -15.92 -21.29
C GLY A 138 -16.72 -14.83 -20.24
N THR A 139 -16.81 -15.20 -18.97
CA THR A 139 -16.90 -14.24 -17.89
C THR A 139 -15.53 -13.66 -17.57
N ILE A 140 -15.40 -12.35 -17.68
CA ILE A 140 -14.21 -11.61 -17.25
C ILE A 140 -14.25 -11.40 -15.73
N ALA A 141 -15.31 -11.81 -15.07
CA ALA A 141 -15.50 -11.65 -13.62
C ALA A 141 -14.38 -12.28 -12.79
N ASP A 142 -13.76 -13.35 -13.27
CA ASP A 142 -12.65 -14.03 -12.59
C ASP A 142 -11.36 -13.21 -12.53
N ILE A 143 -11.27 -12.15 -13.30
CA ILE A 143 -10.08 -11.27 -13.33
C ILE A 143 -10.15 -10.20 -12.23
N ARG A 144 -11.28 -10.10 -11.56
CA ARG A 144 -11.50 -9.10 -10.50
C ARG A 144 -10.83 -9.40 -9.16
N ALA A 145 -10.37 -10.57 -8.96
CA ALA A 145 -9.79 -10.98 -7.67
C ALA A 145 -8.43 -10.28 -7.35
#